data_10e189757b8aedf32007b461e33acbbd
#
_entry.id   10e189757b8aedf32007b461e33acbbd
#
_cell.length_a   1.000
_cell.length_b   1.000
_cell.length_c   1.000
_cell.angle_alpha   90.00
_cell.angle_beta   90.00
_cell.angle_gamma   90.00
#
_symmetry.space_group_name_H-M   'P 1'
#
loop_
_entity.id
_entity.type
_entity.pdbx_description
1 polymer ?
#
loop_
_entity_poly.entity_id
_entity_poly.type
_entity_poly.pdbx_seq_one_letter_code
_entity_poly.pdbx_strand_id
1 'polypeptide(L)'
;LNLPLAKIPVLNKRVKFPVTPHIPGGLATPDQLRQLAATAEKYGGTLKIVGSSITIMGLNLADGEKALAELGAKPESFISKSVRPVNMCPGKPHCPMAQQDSTELGLRLDKEFFGQDAPAKIRIGVSACPNCCAEVFVKDVGLYGTAKGYVMAVGGNSGRKAQIAQVVAERVPGNEVAPIINNILEYFRENGKTKERLGQTIDRLGWDEFKARTIPEQYRK
;
A
#
# COMPACT_ATOMS: atom_id res chain seq x y z
N LEU A 1 -11.63 -1.86 11.62
CA LEU A 1 -11.52 -2.83 12.72
C LEU A 1 -10.48 -2.37 13.73
N ASN A 2 -10.93 -1.64 14.77
CA ASN A 2 -10.15 -1.40 15.99
C ASN A 2 -10.17 -2.68 16.85
N LEU A 3 -9.53 -3.75 16.39
CA LEU A 3 -9.23 -4.87 17.27
C LEU A 3 -8.05 -4.43 18.15
N PRO A 4 -8.22 -4.32 19.47
CA PRO A 4 -7.09 -4.06 20.35
C PRO A 4 -6.05 -5.16 20.13
N LEU A 5 -4.79 -4.76 19.96
CA LEU A 5 -3.64 -5.62 19.65
C LEU A 5 -3.52 -6.82 20.62
N ALA A 6 -3.99 -6.65 21.86
CA ALA A 6 -4.08 -7.71 22.87
C ALA A 6 -4.98 -8.92 22.48
N LYS A 7 -5.85 -8.80 21.48
CA LYS A 7 -6.72 -9.90 21.02
C LYS A 7 -6.14 -10.74 19.89
N ILE A 8 -4.88 -10.53 19.50
CA ILE A 8 -4.22 -11.33 18.47
C ILE A 8 -3.48 -12.49 19.18
N PRO A 9 -3.93 -13.75 19.07
CA PRO A 9 -3.40 -14.87 19.88
C PRO A 9 -1.89 -15.15 19.69
N VAL A 10 -1.32 -14.75 18.55
CA VAL A 10 0.11 -14.95 18.23
C VAL A 10 1.01 -13.97 18.99
N LEU A 11 0.47 -12.86 19.52
CA LEU A 11 1.25 -11.81 20.17
C LEU A 11 1.41 -12.00 21.68
N ASN A 12 0.74 -12.97 22.27
CA ASN A 12 0.74 -13.21 23.72
C ASN A 12 1.98 -13.95 24.26
N LYS A 13 2.91 -14.35 23.40
CA LYS A 13 4.14 -15.03 23.83
C LYS A 13 5.39 -14.19 23.53
N ARG A 14 5.77 -13.31 24.48
CA ARG A 14 7.10 -12.65 24.58
C ARG A 14 7.65 -12.01 23.27
N VAL A 15 6.81 -11.63 22.33
CA VAL A 15 7.24 -11.00 21.09
C VAL A 15 7.35 -9.49 21.31
N LYS A 16 8.51 -8.93 21.08
CA LYS A 16 8.68 -7.49 21.01
C LYS A 16 7.86 -6.95 19.84
N PHE A 17 7.07 -5.92 20.09
CA PHE A 17 6.07 -5.43 19.18
C PHE A 17 6.61 -4.32 18.27
N PRO A 18 6.48 -4.40 16.95
CA PRO A 18 6.81 -3.30 16.06
C PRO A 18 5.66 -2.30 16.00
N VAL A 19 5.96 -1.04 16.20
CA VAL A 19 5.03 0.08 16.03
C VAL A 19 5.39 0.83 14.77
N THR A 20 4.48 0.84 13.81
CA THR A 20 4.66 1.55 12.55
C THR A 20 3.54 2.57 12.41
N PRO A 21 3.81 3.85 12.67
CA PRO A 21 2.84 4.91 12.41
C PRO A 21 2.68 5.10 10.91
N HIS A 22 1.45 5.35 10.47
CA HIS A 22 1.19 5.66 9.07
C HIS A 22 1.72 7.03 8.71
N ILE A 23 2.60 7.08 7.72
CA ILE A 23 3.15 8.29 7.12
C ILE A 23 2.78 8.26 5.63
N PRO A 24 1.79 9.05 5.17
CA PRO A 24 1.34 9.04 3.79
C PRO A 24 2.50 9.21 2.80
N GLY A 25 2.66 8.25 1.91
CA GLY A 25 3.73 8.24 0.92
C GLY A 25 5.16 8.17 1.47
N GLY A 26 5.33 8.00 2.77
CA GLY A 26 6.65 8.12 3.42
C GLY A 26 7.16 9.56 3.52
N LEU A 27 6.29 10.55 3.30
CA LEU A 27 6.65 11.98 3.35
C LEU A 27 6.53 12.50 4.78
N ALA A 28 7.60 12.36 5.54
CA ALA A 28 7.68 12.82 6.92
C ALA A 28 8.26 14.24 7.01
N THR A 29 7.67 15.06 7.86
CA THR A 29 8.30 16.35 8.24
C THR A 29 9.47 16.12 9.20
N PRO A 30 10.43 17.08 9.30
CA PRO A 30 11.50 16.99 10.29
C PRO A 30 10.96 16.84 11.73
N ASP A 31 9.84 17.47 12.07
CA ASP A 31 9.24 17.36 13.41
C ASP A 31 8.64 15.98 13.66
N GLN A 32 7.99 15.37 12.67
CA GLN A 32 7.53 13.99 12.79
C GLN A 32 8.70 13.02 13.01
N LEU A 33 9.84 13.24 12.34
CA LEU A 33 11.04 12.41 12.56
C LEU A 33 11.62 12.61 13.96
N ARG A 34 11.64 13.85 14.48
CA ARG A 34 12.06 14.11 15.87
C ARG A 34 11.15 13.43 16.88
N GLN A 35 9.83 13.51 16.68
CA GLN A 35 8.86 12.83 17.54
C GLN A 35 9.05 11.30 17.51
N LEU A 36 9.27 10.71 16.34
CA LEU A 36 9.56 9.28 16.22
C LEU A 36 10.83 8.88 16.96
N ALA A 37 11.90 9.69 16.83
CA ALA A 37 13.16 9.45 17.53
C ALA A 37 12.97 9.54 19.05
N ALA A 38 12.36 10.61 19.55
CA ALA A 38 12.10 10.80 20.98
C ALA A 38 11.20 9.70 21.57
N THR A 39 10.17 9.26 20.81
CA THR A 39 9.31 8.15 21.23
C THR A 39 10.09 6.84 21.28
N ALA A 40 10.94 6.56 20.30
CA ALA A 40 11.79 5.37 20.30
C ALA A 40 12.75 5.37 21.50
N GLU A 41 13.41 6.48 21.79
CA GLU A 41 14.29 6.65 22.98
C GLU A 41 13.53 6.43 24.28
N LYS A 42 12.38 7.07 24.46
CA LYS A 42 11.53 6.98 25.65
C LYS A 42 11.15 5.55 25.99
N TYR A 43 10.85 4.73 25.00
CA TYR A 43 10.42 3.33 25.18
C TYR A 43 11.53 2.30 24.94
N GLY A 44 12.79 2.75 24.80
CA GLY A 44 13.94 1.85 24.59
C GLY A 44 13.88 1.07 23.27
N GLY A 45 13.25 1.65 22.25
CA GLY A 45 13.10 1.08 20.92
C GLY A 45 14.23 1.45 19.98
N THR A 46 14.24 0.77 18.82
CA THR A 46 15.16 1.07 17.70
C THR A 46 14.35 1.39 16.45
N LEU A 47 14.71 2.45 15.73
CA LEU A 47 14.06 2.79 14.47
C LEU A 47 14.56 1.93 13.33
N LYS A 48 13.64 1.36 12.56
CA LYS A 48 13.91 0.65 11.32
C LYS A 48 13.21 1.33 10.16
N ILE A 49 13.96 1.73 9.15
CA ILE A 49 13.45 2.29 7.89
C ILE A 49 13.20 1.13 6.92
N VAL A 50 11.98 1.02 6.40
CA VAL A 50 11.57 -0.05 5.49
C VAL A 50 10.71 0.54 4.37
N GLY A 51 11.27 0.71 3.19
CA GLY A 51 10.58 1.34 2.07
C GLY A 51 10.08 2.75 2.44
N SER A 52 8.78 2.97 2.40
CA SER A 52 8.12 4.23 2.77
C SER A 52 7.70 4.30 4.25
N SER A 53 8.05 3.32 5.09
CA SER A 53 7.61 3.24 6.49
C SER A 53 8.79 3.34 7.46
N ILE A 54 8.55 3.94 8.63
CA ILE A 54 9.47 3.96 9.75
C ILE A 54 8.82 3.20 10.90
N THR A 55 9.52 2.18 11.41
CA THR A 55 9.00 1.30 12.46
C THR A 55 9.84 1.42 13.72
N ILE A 56 9.22 1.62 14.87
CA ILE A 56 9.85 1.49 16.18
C ILE A 56 9.84 0.02 16.55
N MET A 57 11.00 -0.58 16.66
CA MET A 57 11.19 -1.99 17.00
C MET A 57 11.55 -2.16 18.48
N GLY A 58 11.18 -3.27 19.06
CA GLY A 58 11.67 -3.66 20.38
C GLY A 58 10.78 -3.34 21.57
N LEU A 59 9.62 -2.72 21.35
CA LEU A 59 8.64 -2.38 22.39
C LEU A 59 7.87 -3.63 22.86
N ASN A 60 7.41 -3.61 24.12
CA ASN A 60 6.33 -4.52 24.54
C ASN A 60 4.96 -4.00 24.05
N LEU A 61 3.91 -4.80 24.20
CA LEU A 61 2.59 -4.46 23.68
C LEU A 61 2.03 -3.16 24.29
N ALA A 62 2.09 -3.04 25.62
CA ALA A 62 1.55 -1.89 26.35
C ALA A 62 2.26 -0.57 25.98
N ASP A 63 3.60 -0.61 25.85
CA ASP A 63 4.38 0.55 25.42
C ASP A 63 4.16 0.87 23.94
N GLY A 64 3.92 -0.13 23.10
CA GLY A 64 3.57 0.05 21.70
C GLY A 64 2.23 0.80 21.52
N GLU A 65 1.22 0.50 22.32
CA GLU A 65 -0.06 1.22 22.31
C GLU A 65 0.09 2.68 22.75
N LYS A 66 0.86 2.91 23.84
CA LYS A 66 1.17 4.27 24.30
C LYS A 66 1.96 5.08 23.27
N ALA A 67 2.98 4.48 22.67
CA ALA A 67 3.79 5.11 21.62
C ALA A 67 2.93 5.55 20.42
N LEU A 68 2.01 4.71 19.96
CA LEU A 68 1.08 5.08 18.90
C LEU A 68 0.15 6.23 19.28
N ALA A 69 -0.38 6.19 20.51
CA ALA A 69 -1.24 7.26 21.01
C ALA A 69 -0.50 8.61 21.10
N GLU A 70 0.75 8.61 21.56
CA GLU A 70 1.59 9.81 21.63
C GLU A 70 1.93 10.37 20.26
N LEU A 71 2.16 9.51 19.27
CA LEU A 71 2.41 9.91 17.88
C LEU A 71 1.15 10.42 17.16
N GLY A 72 -0.03 10.21 17.72
CA GLY A 72 -1.30 10.61 17.11
C GLY A 72 -1.56 9.99 15.73
N ALA A 73 -0.84 8.91 15.39
CA ALA A 73 -0.85 8.32 14.07
C ALA A 73 -1.69 7.04 14.02
N LYS A 74 -2.31 6.78 12.86
CA LYS A 74 -2.94 5.48 12.61
C LYS A 74 -1.84 4.41 12.50
N PRO A 75 -2.04 3.20 13.04
CA PRO A 75 -1.06 2.13 12.89
C PRO A 75 -1.09 1.52 11.49
N GLU A 76 0.07 1.28 10.92
CA GLU A 76 0.21 0.34 9.82
C GLU A 76 0.24 -1.08 10.38
N SER A 77 -0.73 -1.90 10.02
CA SER A 77 -0.73 -3.30 10.45
C SER A 77 -0.09 -4.20 9.40
N PHE A 78 1.00 -4.89 9.75
CA PHE A 78 1.66 -5.86 8.87
C PHE A 78 0.83 -7.12 8.60
N ILE A 79 -0.19 -7.39 9.41
CA ILE A 79 -1.00 -8.61 9.36
C ILE A 79 -2.46 -8.38 8.98
N SER A 80 -2.90 -7.12 8.83
CA SER A 80 -4.29 -6.83 8.50
C SER A 80 -4.64 -7.24 7.07
N LYS A 81 -5.87 -7.63 6.89
CA LYS A 81 -6.51 -7.85 5.58
C LYS A 81 -7.07 -6.53 5.10
N SER A 82 -6.19 -5.66 4.61
CA SER A 82 -6.55 -4.29 4.23
C SER A 82 -5.61 -3.75 3.15
N VAL A 83 -6.01 -2.62 2.59
CA VAL A 83 -5.16 -1.81 1.73
C VAL A 83 -4.03 -1.21 2.56
N ARG A 84 -2.79 -1.39 2.09
CA ARG A 84 -1.58 -0.89 2.71
C ARG A 84 -1.32 0.56 2.30
N PRO A 85 -0.43 1.29 3.02
CA PRO A 85 0.05 2.57 2.54
C PRO A 85 0.49 2.49 1.09
N VAL A 86 0.13 3.52 0.33
CA VAL A 86 0.49 3.60 -1.09
C VAL A 86 1.98 3.90 -1.20
N ASN A 87 2.70 3.03 -1.91
CA ASN A 87 4.09 3.27 -2.24
C ASN A 87 4.18 4.15 -3.49
N MET A 88 4.93 5.25 -3.44
CA MET A 88 5.11 6.14 -4.57
C MET A 88 6.57 6.52 -4.75
N CYS A 89 6.98 6.78 -5.98
CA CYS A 89 8.28 7.37 -6.24
C CYS A 89 8.23 8.89 -6.06
N PRO A 90 9.37 9.60 -5.94
CA PRO A 90 9.40 11.05 -5.71
C PRO A 90 8.64 11.88 -6.76
N GLY A 91 8.57 11.42 -8.01
CA GLY A 91 7.80 12.10 -9.07
C GLY A 91 8.22 13.53 -9.33
N LYS A 92 7.30 14.33 -9.85
CA LYS A 92 7.47 15.78 -10.01
C LYS A 92 7.36 16.47 -8.64
N PRO A 93 8.10 17.54 -8.38
CA PRO A 93 9.12 18.16 -9.26
C PRO A 93 10.53 17.56 -9.11
N HIS A 94 10.71 16.50 -8.31
CA HIS A 94 12.02 16.02 -7.87
C HIS A 94 12.74 15.11 -8.85
N CYS A 95 12.03 14.50 -9.80
CA CYS A 95 12.60 13.55 -10.75
C CYS A 95 12.50 14.07 -12.19
N PRO A 96 13.65 14.26 -12.89
CA PRO A 96 13.65 14.75 -14.28
C PRO A 96 13.02 13.76 -15.27
N MET A 97 12.95 12.47 -14.92
CA MET A 97 12.33 11.42 -15.74
C MET A 97 10.81 11.34 -15.58
N ALA A 98 10.21 12.11 -14.66
CA ALA A 98 8.80 12.03 -14.35
C ALA A 98 7.93 12.52 -15.52
N GLN A 99 7.05 11.66 -16.01
CA GLN A 99 6.06 11.97 -17.05
C GLN A 99 4.70 12.35 -16.43
N GLN A 100 4.36 11.79 -15.25
CA GLN A 100 3.16 12.09 -14.49
C GLN A 100 3.54 12.49 -13.06
N ASP A 101 2.58 13.04 -12.30
CA ASP A 101 2.76 13.34 -10.88
C ASP A 101 2.35 12.14 -10.02
N SER A 102 3.34 11.32 -9.66
CA SER A 102 3.13 10.15 -8.80
C SER A 102 2.89 10.52 -7.34
N THR A 103 3.38 11.67 -6.89
CA THR A 103 3.22 12.11 -5.50
C THR A 103 1.79 12.59 -5.26
N GLU A 104 1.27 13.46 -6.12
CA GLU A 104 -0.13 13.91 -6.02
C GLU A 104 -1.09 12.72 -6.09
N LEU A 105 -0.96 11.88 -7.13
CA LEU A 105 -1.83 10.72 -7.29
C LEU A 105 -1.70 9.75 -6.10
N GLY A 106 -0.47 9.45 -5.69
CA GLY A 106 -0.22 8.51 -4.60
C GLY A 106 -0.80 8.97 -3.27
N LEU A 107 -0.65 10.24 -2.90
CA LEU A 107 -1.24 10.81 -1.68
C LEU A 107 -2.78 10.79 -1.73
N ARG A 108 -3.38 11.07 -2.87
CA ARG A 108 -4.82 10.98 -3.05
C ARG A 108 -5.33 9.56 -2.89
N LEU A 109 -4.68 8.58 -3.51
CA LEU A 109 -5.03 7.17 -3.38
C LEU A 109 -4.81 6.66 -1.95
N ASP A 110 -3.75 7.10 -1.29
CA ASP A 110 -3.48 6.75 0.11
C ASP A 110 -4.58 7.27 1.04
N LYS A 111 -4.96 8.54 0.88
CA LYS A 111 -6.05 9.15 1.65
C LYS A 111 -7.38 8.42 1.47
N GLU A 112 -7.67 7.95 0.25
CA GLU A 112 -8.93 7.30 -0.11
C GLU A 112 -8.97 5.84 0.32
N PHE A 113 -7.89 5.08 0.10
CA PHE A 113 -7.93 3.62 0.21
C PHE A 113 -7.19 3.05 1.42
N PHE A 114 -6.25 3.77 2.04
CA PHE A 114 -5.49 3.23 3.17
C PHE A 114 -6.38 2.71 4.29
N GLY A 115 -6.14 1.47 4.69
CA GLY A 115 -6.85 0.81 5.79
C GLY A 115 -8.22 0.24 5.43
N GLN A 116 -8.70 0.41 4.20
CA GLN A 116 -9.93 -0.23 3.77
C GLN A 116 -9.80 -1.76 3.81
N ASP A 117 -10.84 -2.44 4.29
CA ASP A 117 -10.88 -3.90 4.39
C ASP A 117 -10.85 -4.59 3.03
N ALA A 118 -10.12 -5.71 2.98
CA ALA A 118 -10.02 -6.57 1.80
C ALA A 118 -9.85 -8.04 2.25
N PRO A 119 -10.11 -9.05 1.39
CA PRO A 119 -9.93 -10.48 1.71
C PRO A 119 -8.49 -10.85 2.10
N ALA A 120 -7.51 -10.12 1.56
CA ALA A 120 -6.10 -10.18 1.92
C ALA A 120 -5.48 -8.78 1.80
N LYS A 121 -4.19 -8.63 2.18
CA LYS A 121 -3.50 -7.35 2.02
C LYS A 121 -3.43 -6.94 0.55
N ILE A 122 -3.68 -5.67 0.28
CA ILE A 122 -3.52 -5.02 -1.03
C ILE A 122 -2.36 -4.02 -0.94
N ARG A 123 -1.47 -4.08 -1.91
CA ARG A 123 -0.38 -3.12 -2.09
C ARG A 123 -0.60 -2.35 -3.38
N ILE A 124 -0.58 -1.03 -3.26
CA ILE A 124 -0.67 -0.10 -4.41
C ILE A 124 0.69 0.56 -4.58
N GLY A 125 1.17 0.63 -5.82
CA GLY A 125 2.42 1.32 -6.16
C GLY A 125 2.23 2.31 -7.30
N VAL A 126 2.76 3.53 -7.16
CA VAL A 126 2.64 4.61 -8.15
C VAL A 126 4.02 5.12 -8.57
N SER A 127 4.37 4.95 -9.81
CA SER A 127 5.59 5.47 -10.42
C SER A 127 5.27 6.57 -11.43
N ALA A 128 6.11 7.60 -11.47
CA ALA A 128 5.92 8.74 -12.37
C ALA A 128 6.30 8.45 -13.83
N CYS A 129 7.02 7.36 -14.10
CA CYS A 129 7.50 6.99 -15.43
C CYS A 129 7.72 5.47 -15.53
N PRO A 130 8.05 4.94 -16.75
CA PRO A 130 8.27 3.51 -16.97
C PRO A 130 9.45 2.87 -16.21
N ASN A 131 10.31 3.65 -15.53
CA ASN A 131 11.37 3.09 -14.67
C ASN A 131 10.82 2.33 -13.45
N CYS A 132 9.52 2.47 -13.14
CA CYS A 132 8.81 1.67 -12.13
C CYS A 132 9.46 1.62 -10.73
N CYS A 133 10.04 2.72 -10.25
CA CYS A 133 10.75 2.82 -8.98
C CYS A 133 9.89 2.44 -7.75
N ALA A 134 8.55 2.49 -7.86
CA ALA A 134 7.63 2.01 -6.83
C ALA A 134 7.29 0.51 -6.98
N GLU A 135 8.12 -0.26 -7.70
CA GLU A 135 8.00 -1.72 -7.87
C GLU A 135 6.64 -2.17 -8.44
N VAL A 136 6.16 -1.46 -9.45
CA VAL A 136 4.81 -1.57 -10.05
C VAL A 136 4.42 -3.02 -10.34
N PHE A 137 5.31 -3.80 -10.94
CA PHE A 137 4.99 -5.16 -11.40
C PHE A 137 4.94 -6.23 -10.30
N VAL A 138 5.29 -5.89 -9.05
CA VAL A 138 5.17 -6.78 -7.89
C VAL A 138 4.22 -6.22 -6.82
N LYS A 139 3.33 -5.33 -7.23
CA LYS A 139 2.21 -4.82 -6.42
C LYS A 139 0.90 -5.47 -6.89
N ASP A 140 -0.10 -5.52 -5.99
CA ASP A 140 -1.45 -5.99 -6.36
C ASP A 140 -2.08 -5.06 -7.39
N VAL A 141 -1.86 -3.74 -7.24
CA VAL A 141 -2.18 -2.71 -8.21
C VAL A 141 -0.96 -1.81 -8.38
N GLY A 142 -0.41 -1.77 -9.57
CA GLY A 142 0.75 -0.96 -9.91
C GLY A 142 0.41 0.04 -11.01
N LEU A 143 0.94 1.25 -10.89
CA LEU A 143 0.73 2.34 -11.84
C LEU A 143 2.07 2.93 -12.25
N TYR A 144 2.26 3.17 -13.53
CA TYR A 144 3.37 4.00 -13.99
C TYR A 144 2.92 5.03 -15.04
N GLY A 145 3.49 6.21 -14.94
CA GLY A 145 3.20 7.34 -15.82
C GLY A 145 3.80 7.19 -17.21
N THR A 146 3.07 7.65 -18.21
CA THR A 146 3.53 7.90 -19.58
C THR A 146 3.09 9.30 -20.00
N ALA A 147 3.57 9.81 -21.12
CA ALA A 147 3.11 11.10 -21.65
C ALA A 147 1.59 11.14 -21.92
N LYS A 148 0.94 9.97 -22.08
CA LYS A 148 -0.48 9.85 -22.42
C LYS A 148 -1.39 9.51 -21.22
N GLY A 149 -0.86 9.50 -19.99
CA GLY A 149 -1.57 9.08 -18.78
C GLY A 149 -0.88 7.92 -18.09
N TYR A 150 -1.61 7.20 -17.23
CA TYR A 150 -1.08 6.06 -16.50
C TYR A 150 -1.32 4.74 -17.22
N VAL A 151 -0.36 3.84 -17.09
CA VAL A 151 -0.52 2.40 -17.36
C VAL A 151 -0.77 1.70 -16.05
N MET A 152 -1.75 0.81 -16.02
CA MET A 152 -2.13 0.04 -14.84
C MET A 152 -1.79 -1.44 -15.03
N ALA A 153 -1.03 -1.98 -14.09
CA ALA A 153 -0.71 -3.40 -13.99
C ALA A 153 -1.30 -3.97 -12.71
N VAL A 154 -1.90 -5.16 -12.78
CA VAL A 154 -2.64 -5.77 -11.67
C VAL A 154 -2.19 -7.20 -11.43
N GLY A 155 -2.30 -7.68 -10.19
CA GLY A 155 -2.08 -9.06 -9.81
C GLY A 155 -0.66 -9.40 -9.38
N GLY A 156 0.23 -8.42 -9.27
CA GLY A 156 1.61 -8.63 -8.82
C GLY A 156 1.73 -8.99 -7.34
N ASN A 157 2.74 -9.77 -7.00
CA ASN A 157 3.01 -10.17 -5.63
C ASN A 157 4.46 -10.65 -5.45
N SER A 158 5.19 -10.05 -4.50
CA SER A 158 6.55 -10.46 -4.11
C SER A 158 6.62 -11.43 -2.93
N GLY A 159 5.52 -12.14 -2.62
CA GLY A 159 5.46 -13.09 -1.52
C GLY A 159 5.97 -14.50 -1.87
N ARG A 160 5.62 -15.51 -1.05
CA ARG A 160 6.06 -16.91 -1.22
C ARG A 160 5.73 -17.51 -2.60
N LYS A 161 4.61 -17.06 -3.19
CA LYS A 161 4.22 -17.38 -4.56
C LYS A 161 4.30 -16.07 -5.34
N ALA A 162 5.49 -15.73 -5.82
CA ALA A 162 5.72 -14.51 -6.57
C ALA A 162 4.92 -14.52 -7.88
N GLN A 163 4.33 -13.38 -8.21
CA GLN A 163 3.61 -13.14 -9.46
C GLN A 163 4.02 -11.80 -10.03
N ILE A 164 4.18 -11.74 -11.34
CA ILE A 164 4.36 -10.48 -12.07
C ILE A 164 2.97 -9.98 -12.48
N ALA A 165 2.70 -8.70 -12.21
CA ALA A 165 1.46 -8.05 -12.61
C ALA A 165 1.30 -8.00 -14.12
N GLN A 166 0.08 -8.20 -14.60
CA GLN A 166 -0.27 -8.02 -16.01
C GLN A 166 -0.78 -6.59 -16.25
N VAL A 167 -0.37 -6.00 -17.37
CA VAL A 167 -0.92 -4.71 -17.80
C VAL A 167 -2.35 -4.92 -18.27
N VAL A 168 -3.29 -4.23 -17.62
CA VAL A 168 -4.73 -4.36 -17.88
C VAL A 168 -5.36 -3.09 -18.46
N ALA A 169 -4.70 -1.94 -18.27
CA ALA A 169 -5.18 -0.67 -18.80
C ALA A 169 -4.01 0.24 -19.20
N GLU A 170 -4.24 1.06 -20.21
CA GLU A 170 -3.29 2.06 -20.71
C GLU A 170 -3.98 3.41 -20.91
N ARG A 171 -3.21 4.49 -20.90
CA ARG A 171 -3.68 5.88 -21.15
C ARG A 171 -4.75 6.34 -20.15
N VAL A 172 -4.71 5.82 -18.92
CA VAL A 172 -5.68 6.17 -17.88
C VAL A 172 -5.38 7.57 -17.35
N PRO A 173 -6.32 8.53 -17.44
CA PRO A 173 -6.14 9.85 -16.82
C PRO A 173 -6.04 9.73 -15.30
N GLY A 174 -5.28 10.61 -14.66
CA GLY A 174 -5.07 10.55 -13.22
C GLY A 174 -6.35 10.56 -12.38
N ASN A 175 -7.39 11.31 -12.81
CA ASN A 175 -8.69 11.37 -12.14
C ASN A 175 -9.52 10.08 -12.28
N GLU A 176 -9.26 9.25 -13.29
CA GLU A 176 -9.95 7.98 -13.52
C GLU A 176 -9.32 6.79 -12.77
N VAL A 177 -8.12 6.98 -12.22
CA VAL A 177 -7.41 5.89 -11.54
C VAL A 177 -8.14 5.41 -10.29
N ALA A 178 -8.61 6.32 -9.43
CA ALA A 178 -9.29 5.95 -8.18
C ALA A 178 -10.60 5.19 -8.41
N PRO A 179 -11.50 5.60 -9.32
CA PRO A 179 -12.67 4.81 -9.69
C PRO A 179 -12.33 3.38 -10.14
N ILE A 180 -11.31 3.21 -10.97
CA ILE A 180 -10.89 1.88 -11.43
C ILE A 180 -10.36 1.03 -10.26
N ILE A 181 -9.55 1.61 -9.37
CA ILE A 181 -9.06 0.90 -8.17
C ILE A 181 -10.23 0.49 -7.28
N ASN A 182 -11.25 1.34 -7.12
CA ASN A 182 -12.44 0.97 -6.35
C ASN A 182 -13.14 -0.25 -6.95
N ASN A 183 -13.37 -0.29 -8.27
CA ASN A 183 -13.95 -1.45 -8.94
C ASN A 183 -13.11 -2.73 -8.72
N ILE A 184 -11.77 -2.62 -8.77
CA ILE A 184 -10.86 -3.73 -8.49
C ILE A 184 -11.00 -4.22 -7.05
N LEU A 185 -11.10 -3.32 -6.08
CA LEU A 185 -11.27 -3.67 -4.67
C LEU A 185 -12.63 -4.31 -4.41
N GLU A 186 -13.71 -3.83 -5.02
CA GLU A 186 -15.03 -4.43 -4.94
C GLU A 186 -15.04 -5.83 -5.54
N TYR A 187 -14.49 -6.01 -6.75
CA TYR A 187 -14.32 -7.33 -7.35
C TYR A 187 -13.56 -8.29 -6.42
N PHE A 188 -12.49 -7.80 -5.77
CA PHE A 188 -11.71 -8.63 -4.85
C PHE A 188 -12.47 -8.95 -3.56
N ARG A 189 -13.27 -8.04 -3.02
CA ARG A 189 -14.12 -8.28 -1.84
C ARG A 189 -15.18 -9.33 -2.10
N GLU A 190 -15.79 -9.29 -3.28
CA GLU A 190 -16.81 -10.26 -3.67
C GLU A 190 -16.26 -11.67 -3.93
N ASN A 191 -15.08 -11.77 -4.52
CA ASN A 191 -14.57 -12.99 -5.09
C ASN A 191 -13.34 -13.59 -4.39
N GLY A 192 -12.61 -12.80 -3.61
CA GLY A 192 -11.36 -13.20 -2.98
C GLY A 192 -11.58 -14.16 -1.81
N LYS A 193 -10.88 -15.29 -1.80
CA LYS A 193 -10.88 -16.25 -0.69
C LYS A 193 -9.89 -15.83 0.40
N THR A 194 -10.11 -16.30 1.63
CA THR A 194 -9.19 -16.08 2.75
C THR A 194 -7.77 -16.56 2.40
N LYS A 195 -6.78 -15.69 2.60
CA LYS A 195 -5.35 -15.90 2.27
C LYS A 195 -5.01 -15.90 0.79
N GLU A 196 -5.98 -15.74 -0.10
CA GLU A 196 -5.76 -15.61 -1.54
C GLU A 196 -5.37 -14.16 -1.87
N ARG A 197 -4.37 -13.96 -2.73
CA ARG A 197 -3.99 -12.64 -3.21
C ARG A 197 -4.80 -12.27 -4.44
N LEU A 198 -4.90 -10.98 -4.74
CA LEU A 198 -5.68 -10.48 -5.88
C LEU A 198 -5.33 -11.21 -7.20
N GLY A 199 -4.05 -11.32 -7.54
CA GLY A 199 -3.62 -12.02 -8.76
C GLY A 199 -4.06 -13.49 -8.81
N GLN A 200 -4.03 -14.19 -7.67
CA GLN A 200 -4.49 -15.58 -7.57
C GLN A 200 -6.03 -15.69 -7.73
N THR A 201 -6.77 -14.70 -7.21
CA THR A 201 -8.22 -14.63 -7.42
C THR A 201 -8.55 -14.46 -8.91
N ILE A 202 -7.82 -13.56 -9.59
CA ILE A 202 -7.99 -13.29 -11.02
C ILE A 202 -7.62 -14.53 -11.85
N ASP A 203 -6.48 -15.18 -11.55
CA ASP A 203 -6.08 -16.41 -12.27
C ASP A 203 -7.11 -17.54 -12.16
N ARG A 204 -7.79 -17.63 -11.01
CA ARG A 204 -8.82 -18.64 -10.77
C ARG A 204 -10.13 -18.37 -11.52
N LEU A 205 -10.48 -17.09 -11.71
CA LEU A 205 -11.77 -16.69 -12.30
C LEU A 205 -11.65 -16.30 -13.77
N GLY A 206 -10.47 -15.89 -14.21
CA GLY A 206 -10.20 -15.48 -15.58
C GLY A 206 -9.95 -13.96 -15.71
N TRP A 207 -8.94 -13.64 -16.52
CA TRP A 207 -8.51 -12.25 -16.77
C TRP A 207 -9.51 -11.46 -17.60
N ASP A 208 -10.21 -12.11 -18.52
CA ASP A 208 -11.18 -11.44 -19.40
C ASP A 208 -12.41 -10.98 -18.61
N GLU A 209 -12.94 -11.83 -17.73
CA GLU A 209 -14.02 -11.46 -16.82
C GLU A 209 -13.59 -10.31 -15.88
N PHE A 210 -12.42 -10.43 -15.28
CA PHE A 210 -11.86 -9.37 -14.43
C PHE A 210 -11.78 -8.03 -15.16
N LYS A 211 -11.17 -7.98 -16.35
CA LYS A 211 -11.06 -6.76 -17.15
C LYS A 211 -12.44 -6.22 -17.52
N ALA A 212 -13.38 -7.09 -17.93
CA ALA A 212 -14.72 -6.68 -18.31
C ALA A 212 -15.47 -6.00 -17.15
N ARG A 213 -15.28 -6.47 -15.92
CA ARG A 213 -15.97 -5.95 -14.74
C ARG A 213 -15.29 -4.72 -14.12
N THR A 214 -13.98 -4.59 -14.24
CA THR A 214 -13.22 -3.61 -13.46
C THR A 214 -12.62 -2.48 -14.28
N ILE A 215 -12.32 -2.70 -15.56
CA ILE A 215 -11.61 -1.74 -16.42
C ILE A 215 -12.57 -1.19 -17.48
N PRO A 216 -12.76 0.15 -17.56
CA PRO A 216 -13.53 0.76 -18.65
C PRO A 216 -12.95 0.38 -20.01
N GLU A 217 -13.83 0.10 -20.98
CA GLU A 217 -13.46 -0.45 -22.29
C GLU A 217 -12.42 0.40 -23.02
N GLN A 218 -12.56 1.72 -22.96
CA GLN A 218 -11.64 2.67 -23.60
C GLN A 218 -10.19 2.61 -23.10
N TYR A 219 -9.92 2.01 -21.93
CA TYR A 219 -8.60 1.87 -21.33
C TYR A 219 -8.05 0.45 -21.37
N ARG A 220 -8.88 -0.56 -21.70
CA ARG A 220 -8.49 -1.99 -21.69
C ARG A 220 -7.32 -2.27 -22.64
N LYS A 221 -6.47 -3.19 -22.16
CA LYS A 221 -5.40 -3.81 -22.93
C LYS A 221 -5.60 -5.31 -23.03
#